data_5bd241c30a6c16385bfa1097d27755ee
#
_entry.id   5bd241c30a6c16385bfa1097d27755ee
#
_cell.length_a   1.000
_cell.length_b   1.000
_cell.length_c   1.000
_cell.angle_alpha   90.00
_cell.angle_beta   90.00
_cell.angle_gamma   90.00
#
_symmetry.space_group_name_H-M   'P 1'
#
loop_
_entity.id
_entity.type
_entity.pdbx_description
1 polymer ?
#
loop_
_entity_poly.entity_id
_entity_poly.type
_entity_poly.pdbx_seq_one_letter_code
_entity_poly.pdbx_strand_id
1 'polypeptide(L)'
;MRFFFFFLLCCQSVFAQQPNIIYIMSDDHDNDAISAYNKQFIQTPNIDRLAKEGVRFNRAFVGNSICAPARATLLTGQHSHKNGVKNNSTAFDTTKITIAHHLNNAGYQTALIGKWHLISRPQGFDHWKILPGMGQYHDTRMILMSGDTITTRGYSADVITDDALSWLNNRDKNKPFALFFHHKAPHRNFVPDLKHLEQFIKRTYPEPSTLYADTTGRGAAWYKQTMSILLDMRLSPDLKVDPAYLLDIPELKPTADDIAVYNATIKRMPEAQRNRYKEIYAERGKLIQEKKLRGKQLLKYKYQWYMQDYLACIASVDESVGKILNYLDENKLSNNTAVIYTSDQGFYLGENGWFDKRFAYDVSMQTPLLIRWPGRIKANTVSNTMVQNIDFAPTILDFANAKIPSSMHGVSLKPLLTGKQKTISRKYLYYHYYEFVKDHTVIPHLAVRGEQYKLIYFYTANEWQLYDLKKDAAEQKNLIHSAAHQSVIKQLKIELLKLRDQYDDHEPAGELN
;
A
#
# COMPACT_ATOMS: atom_id res chain seq x y z
N MET A 1 -14.15 -23.01 72.15
CA MET A 1 -14.43 -21.90 71.23
C MET A 1 -13.53 -22.07 70.00
N ARG A 2 -14.05 -22.57 68.90
CA ARG A 2 -13.34 -22.70 67.59
C ARG A 2 -13.66 -21.50 66.73
N PHE A 3 -12.70 -20.63 66.44
CA PHE A 3 -12.83 -19.51 65.52
C PHE A 3 -12.67 -20.06 64.08
N PHE A 4 -13.73 -19.97 63.27
CA PHE A 4 -13.68 -20.20 61.84
C PHE A 4 -13.29 -18.88 61.16
N PHE A 5 -12.08 -18.83 60.60
CA PHE A 5 -11.65 -17.74 59.70
C PHE A 5 -12.25 -17.96 58.29
N PHE A 6 -13.22 -17.16 57.91
CA PHE A 6 -13.73 -17.12 56.56
C PHE A 6 -12.78 -16.28 55.69
N PHE A 7 -12.01 -16.95 54.85
CA PHE A 7 -11.22 -16.28 53.83
C PHE A 7 -12.17 -15.89 52.68
N LEU A 8 -12.56 -14.61 52.61
CA LEU A 8 -13.22 -14.06 51.42
C LEU A 8 -12.19 -13.97 50.27
N LEU A 9 -12.22 -14.94 49.34
CA LEU A 9 -11.57 -14.81 48.05
C LEU A 9 -12.32 -13.73 47.27
N CYS A 10 -11.82 -12.50 47.25
CA CYS A 10 -12.19 -11.50 46.26
C CYS A 10 -11.69 -11.98 44.91
N CYS A 11 -12.56 -12.65 44.13
CA CYS A 11 -12.39 -12.80 42.68
C CYS A 11 -12.41 -11.41 42.06
N GLN A 12 -11.26 -10.76 41.95
CA GLN A 12 -11.10 -9.64 41.05
C GLN A 12 -11.27 -10.20 39.64
N SER A 13 -12.42 -9.95 39.05
CA SER A 13 -12.64 -10.14 37.61
C SER A 13 -11.60 -9.30 36.88
N VAL A 14 -10.49 -9.91 36.50
CA VAL A 14 -9.54 -9.29 35.59
C VAL A 14 -10.29 -9.13 34.26
N PHE A 15 -11.00 -8.01 34.11
CA PHE A 15 -11.47 -7.61 32.78
C PHE A 15 -10.24 -7.55 31.89
N ALA A 16 -10.14 -8.46 30.94
CA ALA A 16 -9.05 -8.45 29.98
C ALA A 16 -9.02 -7.07 29.33
N GLN A 17 -7.98 -6.31 29.63
CA GLN A 17 -7.80 -4.96 29.10
C GLN A 17 -7.92 -5.00 27.57
N GLN A 18 -8.76 -4.16 27.01
CA GLN A 18 -8.86 -4.04 25.55
C GLN A 18 -7.48 -3.72 24.96
N PRO A 19 -7.06 -4.38 23.86
CA PRO A 19 -5.76 -4.11 23.27
C PRO A 19 -5.71 -2.72 22.64
N ASN A 20 -4.55 -2.10 22.64
CA ASN A 20 -4.28 -1.01 21.74
C ASN A 20 -4.11 -1.54 20.31
N ILE A 21 -4.35 -0.67 19.33
CA ILE A 21 -4.25 -1.01 17.91
C ILE A 21 -3.39 0.03 17.22
N ILE A 22 -2.40 -0.40 16.46
CA ILE A 22 -1.64 0.45 15.55
C ILE A 22 -1.76 -0.14 14.14
N TYR A 23 -2.32 0.63 13.22
CA TYR A 23 -2.41 0.28 11.82
C TYR A 23 -1.44 1.16 11.03
N ILE A 24 -0.37 0.55 10.53
CA ILE A 24 0.68 1.22 9.75
C ILE A 24 0.45 0.92 8.28
N MET A 25 0.31 1.96 7.46
CA MET A 25 0.12 1.81 6.02
C MET A 25 1.11 2.67 5.24
N SER A 26 1.90 2.03 4.40
CA SER A 26 2.71 2.70 3.38
C SER A 26 1.89 2.95 2.12
N ASP A 27 2.44 3.74 1.21
CA ASP A 27 1.83 4.11 -0.06
C ASP A 27 2.69 3.55 -1.20
N ASP A 28 2.16 2.60 -1.96
CA ASP A 28 2.89 1.93 -3.06
C ASP A 28 4.07 1.05 -2.59
N HIS A 29 3.96 0.35 -1.48
CA HIS A 29 5.03 -0.51 -0.97
C HIS A 29 4.81 -1.97 -1.39
N ASP A 30 5.59 -2.42 -2.36
CA ASP A 30 5.55 -3.79 -2.86
C ASP A 30 6.13 -4.80 -1.86
N ASN A 31 5.62 -6.03 -1.88
CA ASN A 31 6.08 -7.12 -1.02
C ASN A 31 7.56 -7.41 -1.18
N ASP A 32 8.06 -7.43 -2.42
CA ASP A 32 9.46 -7.77 -2.72
C ASP A 32 10.45 -6.72 -2.18
N ALA A 33 9.95 -5.54 -1.83
CA ALA A 33 10.74 -4.51 -1.17
C ALA A 33 10.68 -4.57 0.38
N ILE A 34 10.34 -5.73 0.95
CA ILE A 34 10.40 -6.04 2.39
C ILE A 34 11.21 -7.32 2.58
N SER A 35 12.29 -7.28 3.38
CA SER A 35 13.20 -8.42 3.51
C SER A 35 12.59 -9.67 4.15
N ALA A 36 11.47 -9.53 4.89
CA ALA A 36 10.69 -10.68 5.35
C ALA A 36 10.05 -11.48 4.20
N TYR A 37 9.78 -10.88 3.05
CA TYR A 37 9.26 -11.54 1.84
C TYR A 37 10.37 -11.86 0.84
N ASN A 38 11.24 -10.90 0.54
CA ASN A 38 12.33 -11.05 -0.43
C ASN A 38 13.59 -10.33 0.06
N LYS A 39 14.71 -11.05 0.18
CA LYS A 39 15.97 -10.51 0.71
C LYS A 39 16.89 -9.89 -0.35
N GLN A 40 16.48 -9.88 -1.61
CA GLN A 40 17.36 -9.48 -2.72
C GLN A 40 17.52 -7.96 -2.85
N PHE A 41 16.51 -7.19 -2.47
CA PHE A 41 16.49 -5.75 -2.75
C PHE A 41 16.95 -4.89 -1.56
N ILE A 42 16.40 -5.12 -0.37
CA ILE A 42 16.62 -4.28 0.79
C ILE A 42 16.60 -5.10 2.08
N GLN A 43 17.19 -4.57 3.14
CA GLN A 43 16.98 -5.03 4.51
C GLN A 43 16.03 -4.08 5.23
N THR A 44 14.95 -4.62 5.81
CA THR A 44 13.93 -3.89 6.56
C THR A 44 13.77 -4.46 7.97
N PRO A 45 14.82 -4.35 8.82
CA PRO A 45 14.88 -5.06 10.09
C PRO A 45 13.73 -4.77 11.05
N ASN A 46 13.17 -3.56 11.00
CA ASN A 46 12.08 -3.15 11.88
C ASN A 46 10.72 -3.69 11.39
N ILE A 47 10.49 -3.68 10.07
CA ILE A 47 9.30 -4.32 9.47
C ILE A 47 9.39 -5.83 9.62
N ASP A 48 10.58 -6.43 9.43
CA ASP A 48 10.84 -7.86 9.63
C ASP A 48 10.57 -8.31 11.07
N ARG A 49 10.75 -7.41 12.05
CA ARG A 49 10.41 -7.68 13.44
C ARG A 49 8.92 -8.01 13.58
N LEU A 50 8.02 -7.35 12.83
CA LEU A 50 6.59 -7.68 12.84
C LEU A 50 6.33 -9.10 12.33
N ALA A 51 7.03 -9.53 11.29
CA ALA A 51 6.94 -10.90 10.77
C ALA A 51 7.49 -11.93 11.77
N LYS A 52 8.64 -11.63 12.39
CA LYS A 52 9.30 -12.49 13.37
C LYS A 52 8.49 -12.66 14.65
N GLU A 53 7.84 -11.59 15.12
CA GLU A 53 7.07 -11.57 16.37
C GLU A 53 5.56 -11.81 16.14
N GLY A 54 5.13 -12.06 14.88
CA GLY A 54 3.74 -12.22 14.50
C GLY A 54 3.53 -13.16 13.33
N VAL A 55 2.58 -12.80 12.47
CA VAL A 55 2.19 -13.54 11.26
C VAL A 55 2.47 -12.71 10.02
N ARG A 56 3.10 -13.33 9.01
CA ARG A 56 3.24 -12.83 7.65
C ARG A 56 2.24 -13.55 6.75
N PHE A 57 1.44 -12.78 6.01
CA PHE A 57 0.57 -13.31 4.97
C PHE A 57 1.28 -13.24 3.61
N ASN A 58 1.42 -14.40 2.94
CA ASN A 58 1.97 -14.45 1.60
C ASN A 58 0.96 -14.08 0.51
N ARG A 59 -0.33 -13.98 0.84
CA ARG A 59 -1.42 -13.86 -0.13
C ARG A 59 -2.49 -12.88 0.38
N ALA A 60 -2.07 -11.63 0.61
CA ALA A 60 -2.97 -10.53 0.90
C ALA A 60 -3.13 -9.66 -0.34
N PHE A 61 -4.35 -9.25 -0.68
CA PHE A 61 -4.68 -8.58 -1.93
C PHE A 61 -5.60 -7.38 -1.68
N VAL A 62 -5.71 -6.50 -2.67
CA VAL A 62 -6.66 -5.39 -2.68
C VAL A 62 -7.74 -5.61 -3.74
N GLY A 63 -8.91 -4.98 -3.55
CA GLY A 63 -10.04 -5.10 -4.48
C GLY A 63 -10.07 -4.01 -5.57
N ASN A 64 -9.22 -2.99 -5.44
CA ASN A 64 -8.98 -1.93 -6.41
C ASN A 64 -7.61 -1.31 -6.11
N SER A 65 -6.65 -1.46 -7.03
CA SER A 65 -5.24 -1.14 -6.81
C SER A 65 -4.93 0.34 -7.08
N ILE A 66 -5.60 1.25 -6.39
CA ILE A 66 -5.26 2.68 -6.31
C ILE A 66 -5.58 3.25 -4.93
N CYS A 67 -4.85 4.32 -4.57
CA CYS A 67 -4.75 4.81 -3.20
C CYS A 67 -6.11 5.16 -2.55
N ALA A 68 -6.90 6.10 -3.14
CA ALA A 68 -8.14 6.53 -2.49
C ALA A 68 -9.17 5.39 -2.34
N PRO A 69 -9.44 4.54 -3.35
CA PRO A 69 -10.27 3.36 -3.22
C PRO A 69 -9.82 2.39 -2.12
N ALA A 70 -8.51 2.07 -2.05
CA ALA A 70 -7.99 1.16 -1.04
C ALA A 70 -8.14 1.74 0.38
N ARG A 71 -7.93 3.06 0.55
CA ARG A 71 -8.11 3.77 1.82
C ARG A 71 -9.58 3.85 2.24
N ALA A 72 -10.49 4.10 1.30
CA ALA A 72 -11.94 4.07 1.57
C ALA A 72 -12.41 2.65 1.96
N THR A 73 -11.82 1.60 1.35
CA THR A 73 -12.09 0.20 1.71
C THR A 73 -11.65 -0.09 3.15
N LEU A 74 -10.49 0.39 3.60
CA LEU A 74 -10.06 0.30 4.99
C LEU A 74 -11.07 0.95 5.95
N LEU A 75 -11.59 2.13 5.61
CA LEU A 75 -12.50 2.86 6.49
C LEU A 75 -13.87 2.21 6.63
N THR A 76 -14.32 1.48 5.62
CA THR A 76 -15.70 0.99 5.52
C THR A 76 -15.83 -0.53 5.53
N GLY A 77 -14.76 -1.28 5.26
CA GLY A 77 -14.81 -2.72 5.01
C GLY A 77 -15.57 -3.10 3.74
N GLN A 78 -15.79 -2.14 2.81
CA GLN A 78 -16.60 -2.30 1.61
C GLN A 78 -15.78 -2.08 0.34
N HIS A 79 -16.14 -2.79 -0.75
CA HIS A 79 -15.61 -2.52 -2.09
C HIS A 79 -16.00 -1.13 -2.60
N SER A 80 -15.26 -0.63 -3.60
CA SER A 80 -15.34 0.74 -4.12
C SER A 80 -16.72 1.17 -4.60
N HIS A 81 -17.49 0.29 -5.24
CA HIS A 81 -18.87 0.59 -5.69
C HIS A 81 -19.82 0.87 -4.51
N LYS A 82 -19.61 0.24 -3.36
CA LYS A 82 -20.43 0.43 -2.15
C LYS A 82 -19.96 1.60 -1.30
N ASN A 83 -18.65 1.76 -1.11
CA ASN A 83 -18.14 2.90 -0.35
C ASN A 83 -18.18 4.21 -1.13
N GLY A 84 -18.35 4.16 -2.46
CA GLY A 84 -18.51 5.30 -3.36
C GLY A 84 -17.20 5.86 -3.92
N VAL A 85 -16.03 5.46 -3.42
CA VAL A 85 -14.72 5.93 -3.90
C VAL A 85 -14.16 4.95 -4.92
N LYS A 86 -14.39 5.25 -6.20
CA LYS A 86 -13.99 4.39 -7.32
C LYS A 86 -12.65 4.78 -7.92
N ASN A 87 -12.20 6.03 -7.69
CA ASN A 87 -10.99 6.61 -8.26
C ASN A 87 -10.39 7.66 -7.31
N ASN A 88 -9.23 8.23 -7.69
CA ASN A 88 -8.55 9.25 -6.89
C ASN A 88 -9.20 10.65 -6.92
N SER A 89 -10.18 10.87 -7.79
CA SER A 89 -10.88 12.15 -7.96
C SER A 89 -12.22 12.21 -7.22
N THR A 90 -12.68 11.10 -6.65
CA THR A 90 -13.95 11.04 -5.91
C THR A 90 -13.73 11.36 -4.44
N ALA A 91 -14.41 12.39 -3.93
CA ALA A 91 -14.40 12.69 -2.51
C ALA A 91 -15.12 11.60 -1.70
N PHE A 92 -14.54 11.21 -0.57
CA PHE A 92 -15.20 10.29 0.36
C PHE A 92 -16.42 10.97 1.00
N ASP A 93 -17.54 10.27 1.00
CA ASP A 93 -18.79 10.75 1.61
C ASP A 93 -18.64 10.82 3.14
N THR A 94 -18.66 12.04 3.68
CA THR A 94 -18.46 12.32 5.11
C THR A 94 -19.63 11.90 5.99
N THR A 95 -20.78 11.51 5.42
CA THR A 95 -21.92 10.98 6.17
C THR A 95 -21.80 9.50 6.50
N LYS A 96 -20.87 8.79 5.85
CA LYS A 96 -20.66 7.36 6.08
C LYS A 96 -20.05 7.08 7.45
N ILE A 97 -20.60 6.08 8.13
CA ILE A 97 -20.03 5.55 9.36
C ILE A 97 -18.75 4.77 9.02
N THR A 98 -17.65 5.15 9.62
CA THR A 98 -16.32 4.57 9.38
C THR A 98 -15.89 3.68 10.56
N ILE A 99 -14.82 2.93 10.36
CA ILE A 99 -14.16 2.16 11.42
C ILE A 99 -13.85 3.02 12.66
N ALA A 100 -13.49 4.30 12.48
CA ALA A 100 -13.19 5.21 13.60
C ALA A 100 -14.41 5.43 14.50
N HIS A 101 -15.60 5.64 13.93
CA HIS A 101 -16.85 5.75 14.70
C HIS A 101 -17.14 4.49 15.52
N HIS A 102 -16.92 3.30 14.93
CA HIS A 102 -17.15 2.04 15.63
C HIS A 102 -16.14 1.82 16.77
N LEU A 103 -14.88 2.22 16.57
CA LEU A 103 -13.84 2.17 17.60
C LEU A 103 -14.13 3.13 18.76
N ASN A 104 -14.56 4.37 18.46
CA ASN A 104 -14.95 5.33 19.49
C ASN A 104 -16.15 4.81 20.31
N ASN A 105 -17.16 4.22 19.64
CA ASN A 105 -18.29 3.59 20.32
C ASN A 105 -17.88 2.41 21.21
N ALA A 106 -16.73 1.78 20.92
CA ALA A 106 -16.13 0.72 21.74
C ALA A 106 -15.18 1.26 22.85
N GLY A 107 -15.13 2.59 23.04
CA GLY A 107 -14.36 3.24 24.10
C GLY A 107 -12.90 3.55 23.75
N TYR A 108 -12.50 3.36 22.49
CA TYR A 108 -11.16 3.74 22.02
C TYR A 108 -11.04 5.24 21.81
N GLN A 109 -9.87 5.78 22.06
CA GLN A 109 -9.47 7.05 21.47
C GLN A 109 -8.75 6.78 20.15
N THR A 110 -9.12 7.51 19.11
CA THR A 110 -8.71 7.25 17.74
C THR A 110 -7.89 8.39 17.16
N ALA A 111 -6.82 8.05 16.44
CA ALA A 111 -6.03 9.04 15.71
C ALA A 111 -5.71 8.59 14.29
N LEU A 112 -5.65 9.54 13.35
CA LEU A 112 -5.13 9.35 12.00
C LEU A 112 -4.04 10.38 11.71
N ILE A 113 -2.82 9.93 11.46
CA ILE A 113 -1.66 10.79 11.21
C ILE A 113 -0.97 10.39 9.90
N GLY A 114 -0.80 11.35 9.01
CA GLY A 114 -0.14 11.19 7.72
C GLY A 114 -1.06 11.22 6.52
N LYS A 115 -0.88 10.32 5.54
CA LYS A 115 -1.61 10.38 4.27
C LYS A 115 -3.08 9.98 4.43
N TRP A 116 -3.97 10.89 4.07
CA TRP A 116 -5.42 10.67 3.99
C TRP A 116 -5.88 10.36 2.57
N HIS A 117 -5.67 11.29 1.66
CA HIS A 117 -5.90 11.16 0.20
C HIS A 117 -7.36 10.83 -0.20
N LEU A 118 -8.35 11.29 0.54
CA LEU A 118 -9.78 11.07 0.24
C LEU A 118 -10.55 12.38 -0.03
N ILE A 119 -9.84 13.47 -0.31
CA ILE A 119 -10.35 14.81 -0.64
C ILE A 119 -11.11 15.45 0.54
N SER A 120 -12.16 14.81 1.04
CA SER A 120 -12.91 15.27 2.23
C SER A 120 -12.04 15.21 3.50
N ARG A 121 -12.48 15.84 4.58
CA ARG A 121 -11.81 15.75 5.89
C ARG A 121 -12.12 14.41 6.57
N PRO A 122 -11.17 13.84 7.36
CA PRO A 122 -11.45 12.66 8.17
C PRO A 122 -12.63 12.85 9.11
N GLN A 123 -13.48 11.82 9.19
CA GLN A 123 -14.64 11.80 10.08
C GLN A 123 -14.55 10.63 11.07
N GLY A 124 -15.01 10.84 12.29
CA GLY A 124 -15.06 9.84 13.35
C GLY A 124 -13.76 9.66 14.14
N PHE A 125 -12.65 10.26 13.73
CA PHE A 125 -11.41 10.27 14.51
C PHE A 125 -11.42 11.37 15.57
N ASP A 126 -10.99 11.08 16.80
CA ASP A 126 -10.83 12.07 17.87
C ASP A 126 -9.68 13.04 17.58
N HIS A 127 -8.66 12.54 16.88
CA HIS A 127 -7.53 13.35 16.44
C HIS A 127 -7.12 12.98 15.00
N TRP A 128 -6.79 14.01 14.20
CA TRP A 128 -6.12 13.77 12.94
C TRP A 128 -5.21 14.94 12.55
N LYS A 129 -4.13 14.57 11.87
CA LYS A 129 -3.17 15.50 11.27
C LYS A 129 -2.71 14.89 9.96
N ILE A 130 -3.12 15.48 8.83
CA ILE A 130 -3.06 14.82 7.53
C ILE A 130 -2.25 15.60 6.50
N LEU A 131 -1.66 14.86 5.55
CA LEU A 131 -1.02 15.44 4.38
C LEU A 131 -2.07 16.00 3.41
N PRO A 132 -1.86 17.19 2.81
CA PRO A 132 -2.70 17.66 1.71
C PRO A 132 -2.46 16.83 0.46
N GLY A 133 -3.53 16.25 -0.10
CA GLY A 133 -3.47 15.42 -1.31
C GLY A 133 -2.46 14.28 -1.20
N MET A 134 -1.51 14.23 -2.13
CA MET A 134 -0.43 13.22 -2.17
C MET A 134 0.70 13.48 -1.16
N GLY A 135 0.72 14.67 -0.53
CA GLY A 135 1.82 15.09 0.35
C GLY A 135 3.14 15.37 -0.39
N GLN A 136 4.13 15.77 0.37
CA GLN A 136 5.48 16.13 -0.09
C GLN A 136 6.52 15.42 0.77
N TYR A 137 7.69 15.13 0.21
CA TYR A 137 8.75 14.42 0.93
C TYR A 137 9.56 15.31 1.86
N HIS A 138 9.77 16.57 1.49
CA HIS A 138 10.52 17.55 2.28
C HIS A 138 9.66 18.77 2.58
N ASP A 139 9.93 19.44 3.69
CA ASP A 139 9.15 20.56 4.22
C ASP A 139 7.65 20.23 4.20
N THR A 140 7.34 19.21 5.01
CA THR A 140 6.07 18.51 4.98
C THR A 140 4.94 19.43 5.42
N ARG A 141 3.96 19.61 4.54
CA ARG A 141 2.73 20.32 4.88
C ARG A 141 1.75 19.36 5.54
N MET A 142 1.11 19.83 6.62
CA MET A 142 0.10 19.07 7.36
C MET A 142 -1.14 19.93 7.57
N ILE A 143 -2.31 19.37 7.32
CA ILE A 143 -3.60 19.97 7.65
C ILE A 143 -4.00 19.51 9.05
N LEU A 144 -4.35 20.46 9.91
CA LEU A 144 -4.80 20.23 11.29
C LEU A 144 -6.31 20.10 11.36
N MET A 145 -6.83 19.59 12.47
CA MET A 145 -8.28 19.51 12.74
C MET A 145 -8.96 20.88 12.69
N SER A 146 -8.28 21.97 13.07
CA SER A 146 -8.76 23.34 12.92
C SER A 146 -9.02 23.74 11.45
N GLY A 147 -8.41 23.02 10.49
CA GLY A 147 -8.44 23.34 9.07
C GLY A 147 -7.21 24.11 8.61
N ASP A 148 -6.37 24.57 9.55
CA ASP A 148 -5.12 25.25 9.24
C ASP A 148 -4.12 24.30 8.58
N THR A 149 -3.28 24.84 7.72
CA THR A 149 -2.17 24.11 7.13
C THR A 149 -0.85 24.66 7.67
N ILE A 150 -0.08 23.80 8.32
CA ILE A 150 1.28 24.14 8.79
C ILE A 150 2.32 23.47 7.91
N THR A 151 3.52 24.05 7.85
CA THR A 151 4.68 23.42 7.22
C THR A 151 5.69 23.08 8.31
N THR A 152 6.01 21.79 8.42
CA THR A 152 7.03 21.29 9.33
C THR A 152 8.29 20.99 8.50
N ARG A 153 9.41 21.60 8.87
CA ARG A 153 10.70 21.30 8.24
C ARG A 153 11.11 19.86 8.54
N GLY A 154 11.64 19.18 7.54
CA GLY A 154 12.14 17.84 7.66
C GLY A 154 11.57 16.89 6.62
N TYR A 155 11.99 15.65 6.72
CA TYR A 155 11.56 14.58 5.84
C TYR A 155 10.21 14.00 6.28
N SER A 156 9.33 13.72 5.34
CA SER A 156 7.92 13.37 5.65
C SER A 156 7.77 12.16 6.56
N ALA A 157 8.61 11.13 6.41
CA ALA A 157 8.52 9.96 7.27
C ALA A 157 8.87 10.32 8.73
N ASP A 158 9.88 11.16 8.96
CA ASP A 158 10.23 11.63 10.32
C ASP A 158 9.13 12.52 10.88
N VAL A 159 8.65 13.52 10.11
CA VAL A 159 7.57 14.43 10.57
C VAL A 159 6.31 13.67 10.97
N ILE A 160 5.88 12.71 10.15
CA ILE A 160 4.70 11.88 10.44
C ILE A 160 4.95 11.01 11.69
N THR A 161 6.17 10.51 11.87
CA THR A 161 6.54 9.69 13.03
C THR A 161 6.56 10.51 14.32
N ASP A 162 7.16 11.69 14.27
CA ASP A 162 7.24 12.59 15.43
C ASP A 162 5.84 13.05 15.88
N ASP A 163 4.94 13.33 14.92
CA ASP A 163 3.54 13.63 15.19
C ASP A 163 2.81 12.45 15.85
N ALA A 164 3.05 11.22 15.36
CA ALA A 164 2.46 10.01 15.92
C ALA A 164 2.97 9.75 17.36
N LEU A 165 4.26 9.89 17.59
CA LEU A 165 4.88 9.75 18.93
C LEU A 165 4.41 10.85 19.88
N SER A 166 4.27 12.08 19.39
CA SER A 166 3.71 13.19 20.17
C SER A 166 2.28 12.88 20.61
N TRP A 167 1.43 12.42 19.68
CA TRP A 167 0.05 12.02 20.04
C TRP A 167 0.04 10.86 21.03
N LEU A 168 0.85 9.83 20.83
CA LEU A 168 0.97 8.68 21.75
C LEU A 168 1.41 9.11 23.15
N ASN A 169 2.26 10.12 23.29
CA ASN A 169 2.69 10.63 24.58
C ASN A 169 1.60 11.42 25.31
N ASN A 170 0.78 12.17 24.56
CA ASN A 170 -0.22 13.10 25.10
C ASN A 170 -1.63 12.50 25.22
N ARG A 171 -1.86 11.26 24.75
CA ARG A 171 -3.15 10.56 24.84
C ARG A 171 -3.62 10.35 26.28
N ASP A 172 -4.89 10.12 26.48
CA ASP A 172 -5.41 9.61 27.76
C ASP A 172 -4.90 8.16 27.97
N LYS A 173 -4.02 7.98 28.96
CA LYS A 173 -3.39 6.67 29.23
C LYS A 173 -4.33 5.65 29.85
N ASN A 174 -5.53 6.08 30.30
CA ASN A 174 -6.55 5.20 30.89
C ASN A 174 -7.46 4.56 29.84
N LYS A 175 -7.39 5.01 28.58
CA LYS A 175 -8.20 4.47 27.48
C LYS A 175 -7.36 3.64 26.51
N PRO A 176 -7.93 2.59 25.90
CA PRO A 176 -7.31 1.94 24.77
C PRO A 176 -7.25 2.92 23.59
N PHE A 177 -6.28 2.74 22.71
CA PHE A 177 -6.12 3.60 21.54
C PHE A 177 -6.06 2.83 20.23
N ALA A 178 -6.48 3.48 19.17
CA ALA A 178 -6.30 3.04 17.80
C ALA A 178 -5.63 4.14 16.97
N LEU A 179 -4.37 3.91 16.58
CA LEU A 179 -3.58 4.82 15.77
C LEU A 179 -3.52 4.32 14.33
N PHE A 180 -4.00 5.12 13.39
CA PHE A 180 -3.83 4.94 11.95
C PHE A 180 -2.66 5.79 11.49
N PHE A 181 -1.53 5.14 11.23
CA PHE A 181 -0.24 5.75 10.95
C PHE A 181 0.13 5.53 9.48
N HIS A 182 -0.10 6.55 8.65
CA HIS A 182 -0.09 6.43 7.20
C HIS A 182 1.05 7.22 6.57
N HIS A 183 2.02 6.52 5.97
CA HIS A 183 3.13 7.13 5.26
C HIS A 183 2.74 7.57 3.84
N LYS A 184 3.47 8.59 3.33
CA LYS A 184 3.54 8.93 1.91
C LYS A 184 4.50 8.00 1.16
N ALA A 185 5.63 7.67 1.79
CA ALA A 185 6.66 6.85 1.17
C ALA A 185 6.19 5.39 1.02
N PRO A 186 6.64 4.71 -0.05
CA PRO A 186 7.54 5.14 -1.11
C PRO A 186 6.90 5.72 -2.38
N HIS A 187 5.67 6.25 -2.36
CA HIS A 187 4.94 6.76 -3.54
C HIS A 187 5.79 7.69 -4.42
N ARG A 188 5.57 7.63 -5.75
CA ARG A 188 6.13 8.56 -6.75
C ARG A 188 6.05 10.04 -6.25
N ASN A 189 7.06 10.92 -6.38
CA ASN A 189 8.25 10.80 -7.24
C ASN A 189 9.51 10.20 -6.57
N PHE A 190 9.40 9.35 -5.58
CA PHE A 190 10.54 8.64 -4.94
C PHE A 190 11.68 9.59 -4.53
N VAL A 191 11.43 10.54 -3.64
CA VAL A 191 12.46 11.49 -3.18
C VAL A 191 12.97 11.03 -1.81
N PRO A 192 14.10 10.32 -1.74
CA PRO A 192 14.60 9.75 -0.49
C PRO A 192 15.14 10.82 0.46
N ASP A 193 15.25 10.52 1.74
CA ASP A 193 16.07 11.29 2.65
C ASP A 193 17.55 11.15 2.25
N LEU A 194 18.33 12.22 2.44
CA LEU A 194 19.74 12.25 2.05
C LEU A 194 20.56 11.13 2.72
N LYS A 195 20.32 10.86 4.00
CA LYS A 195 20.99 9.79 4.74
C LYS A 195 20.79 8.39 4.11
N HIS A 196 19.62 8.16 3.53
CA HIS A 196 19.33 6.90 2.84
C HIS A 196 19.78 6.95 1.38
N LEU A 197 19.61 8.08 0.69
CA LEU A 197 20.11 8.24 -0.69
C LEU A 197 21.57 7.85 -0.80
N GLU A 198 22.44 8.33 0.08
CA GLU A 198 23.87 8.04 0.08
C GLU A 198 24.19 6.55 0.25
N GLN A 199 23.33 5.81 0.96
CA GLN A 199 23.49 4.36 1.14
C GLN A 199 23.08 3.54 -0.09
N PHE A 200 22.10 4.03 -0.88
CA PHE A 200 21.47 3.27 -1.94
C PHE A 200 21.94 3.66 -3.34
N ILE A 201 22.41 4.89 -3.55
CA ILE A 201 22.68 5.47 -4.88
C ILE A 201 23.73 4.69 -5.71
N LYS A 202 24.64 3.95 -5.05
CA LYS A 202 25.68 3.14 -5.73
C LYS A 202 25.32 1.65 -5.82
N ARG A 203 24.17 1.24 -5.27
CA ARG A 203 23.76 -0.15 -5.31
C ARG A 203 23.22 -0.51 -6.71
N THR A 204 23.38 -1.77 -7.08
CA THR A 204 22.77 -2.37 -8.27
C THR A 204 21.80 -3.45 -7.85
N TYR A 205 20.71 -3.59 -8.59
CA TYR A 205 19.64 -4.50 -8.28
C TYR A 205 19.42 -5.51 -9.40
N PRO A 206 19.01 -6.75 -9.08
CA PRO A 206 18.67 -7.73 -10.10
C PRO A 206 17.50 -7.22 -10.95
N GLU A 207 17.59 -7.43 -12.24
CA GLU A 207 16.53 -7.08 -13.18
C GLU A 207 15.49 -8.21 -13.17
N PRO A 208 14.17 -7.89 -13.07
CA PRO A 208 13.15 -8.92 -13.22
C PRO A 208 13.24 -9.54 -14.64
N SER A 209 12.99 -10.84 -14.74
CA SER A 209 13.07 -11.56 -16.02
C SER A 209 12.14 -10.96 -17.09
N THR A 210 11.11 -10.25 -16.69
CA THR A 210 10.13 -9.60 -17.56
C THR A 210 10.41 -8.10 -17.82
N LEU A 211 11.56 -7.56 -17.37
CA LEU A 211 11.91 -6.14 -17.62
C LEU A 211 11.92 -5.80 -19.13
N TYR A 212 12.33 -6.76 -19.94
CA TYR A 212 12.36 -6.65 -21.41
C TYR A 212 11.31 -7.56 -22.04
N ALA A 213 10.14 -7.70 -21.39
CA ALA A 213 9.10 -8.61 -21.83
C ALA A 213 8.73 -8.41 -23.30
N ASP A 214 8.52 -9.52 -24.01
CA ASP A 214 7.94 -9.50 -25.34
C ASP A 214 6.47 -9.09 -25.25
N THR A 215 6.11 -8.06 -25.99
CA THR A 215 4.74 -7.55 -26.06
C THR A 215 3.91 -8.22 -27.16
N THR A 216 4.51 -9.11 -27.98
CA THR A 216 3.84 -9.77 -29.09
C THR A 216 2.64 -10.59 -28.60
N GLY A 217 1.47 -10.34 -29.22
CA GLY A 217 0.24 -11.04 -28.86
C GLY A 217 -0.45 -10.57 -27.58
N ARG A 218 0.04 -9.50 -26.96
CA ARG A 218 -0.66 -8.82 -25.86
C ARG A 218 -1.83 -8.01 -26.41
N GLY A 219 -2.91 -7.95 -25.66
CA GLY A 219 -4.13 -7.23 -26.07
C GLY A 219 -4.04 -5.71 -25.93
N ALA A 220 -5.14 -5.03 -26.33
CA ALA A 220 -5.23 -3.57 -26.33
C ALA A 220 -4.98 -2.96 -24.92
N ALA A 221 -5.40 -3.64 -23.85
CA ALA A 221 -5.17 -3.21 -22.48
C ALA A 221 -3.68 -3.06 -22.16
N TRP A 222 -2.85 -3.96 -22.68
CA TRP A 222 -1.40 -3.91 -22.48
C TRP A 222 -0.75 -2.70 -23.18
N TYR A 223 -1.18 -2.36 -24.38
CA TYR A 223 -0.54 -1.30 -25.17
C TYR A 223 -1.00 0.11 -24.82
N LYS A 224 -2.18 0.25 -24.23
CA LYS A 224 -2.75 1.59 -23.93
C LYS A 224 -2.23 2.20 -22.63
N GLN A 225 -1.65 1.40 -21.74
CA GLN A 225 -1.15 1.88 -20.46
C GLN A 225 0.04 2.84 -20.60
N THR A 226 0.19 3.76 -19.66
CA THR A 226 1.30 4.72 -19.56
C THR A 226 2.08 4.50 -18.26
N MET A 227 2.63 3.27 -18.11
CA MET A 227 3.40 2.86 -16.95
C MET A 227 4.80 2.33 -17.32
N SER A 228 5.25 2.56 -18.57
CA SER A 228 6.56 2.11 -19.02
C SER A 228 7.70 2.86 -18.33
N ILE A 229 8.64 2.15 -17.73
CA ILE A 229 9.88 2.75 -17.19
C ILE A 229 10.64 3.47 -18.31
N LEU A 230 10.69 2.88 -19.50
CA LEU A 230 11.39 3.50 -20.62
C LEU A 230 10.71 4.77 -21.09
N LEU A 231 9.38 4.72 -21.32
CA LEU A 231 8.64 5.78 -22.03
C LEU A 231 8.01 6.80 -21.07
N ASP A 232 7.44 6.34 -19.95
CA ASP A 232 6.54 7.16 -19.12
C ASP A 232 7.17 7.61 -17.80
N MET A 233 8.20 6.90 -17.30
CA MET A 233 8.96 7.37 -16.13
C MET A 233 9.84 8.55 -16.54
N ARG A 234 9.56 9.72 -15.97
CA ARG A 234 10.19 10.98 -16.37
C ARG A 234 11.59 11.14 -15.76
N LEU A 235 12.57 11.52 -16.57
CA LEU A 235 13.96 11.62 -16.13
C LEU A 235 14.17 12.67 -15.02
N SER A 236 13.60 13.87 -15.17
CA SER A 236 13.82 14.95 -14.20
C SER A 236 12.89 14.82 -12.97
N PRO A 237 11.56 14.71 -13.09
CA PRO A 237 10.68 14.59 -11.92
C PRO A 237 10.89 13.30 -11.12
N ASP A 238 10.96 12.14 -11.80
CA ASP A 238 10.98 10.85 -11.12
C ASP A 238 12.39 10.41 -10.76
N LEU A 239 13.36 10.61 -11.66
CA LEU A 239 14.74 10.12 -11.52
C LEU A 239 15.75 11.22 -11.20
N LYS A 240 15.32 12.44 -10.94
CA LYS A 240 16.09 13.61 -10.50
C LYS A 240 17.31 13.95 -11.39
N VAL A 241 17.26 13.60 -12.67
CA VAL A 241 18.22 14.09 -13.65
C VAL A 241 18.01 15.59 -13.82
N ASP A 242 19.03 16.38 -13.53
CA ASP A 242 18.91 17.84 -13.69
C ASP A 242 18.57 18.17 -15.15
N PRO A 243 17.50 18.94 -15.41
CA PRO A 243 17.08 19.31 -16.77
C PRO A 243 18.19 19.83 -17.65
N ALA A 244 19.18 20.52 -17.09
CA ALA A 244 20.30 21.08 -17.83
C ALA A 244 21.11 20.04 -18.64
N TYR A 245 21.18 18.79 -18.17
CA TYR A 245 21.85 17.70 -18.91
C TYR A 245 21.04 17.18 -20.12
N LEU A 246 19.77 17.54 -20.25
CA LEU A 246 18.83 16.98 -21.24
C LEU A 246 18.44 17.97 -22.32
N LEU A 247 18.73 19.29 -22.18
CA LEU A 247 18.23 20.33 -23.08
C LEU A 247 18.64 20.14 -24.53
N ASP A 248 19.86 19.65 -24.76
CA ASP A 248 20.45 19.45 -26.09
C ASP A 248 20.23 18.03 -26.65
N ILE A 249 19.37 17.24 -26.00
CA ILE A 249 19.05 15.89 -26.43
C ILE A 249 17.58 15.84 -26.84
N PRO A 250 17.25 15.97 -28.15
CA PRO A 250 15.86 16.16 -28.60
C PRO A 250 14.87 15.12 -28.07
N GLU A 251 15.25 13.82 -28.05
CA GLU A 251 14.38 12.72 -27.66
C GLU A 251 14.19 12.61 -26.14
N LEU A 252 15.01 13.28 -25.34
CA LEU A 252 14.99 13.29 -23.87
C LEU A 252 14.73 14.68 -23.31
N LYS A 253 14.46 15.67 -24.17
CA LYS A 253 14.26 17.05 -23.75
C LYS A 253 13.09 17.16 -22.77
N PRO A 254 13.31 17.71 -21.58
CA PRO A 254 12.26 17.83 -20.58
C PRO A 254 11.21 18.85 -21.03
N THR A 255 9.96 18.59 -20.69
CA THR A 255 8.87 19.53 -20.85
C THR A 255 8.96 20.67 -19.84
N ALA A 256 8.23 21.76 -20.04
CA ALA A 256 8.14 22.84 -19.05
C ALA A 256 7.58 22.33 -17.71
N ASP A 257 6.65 21.36 -17.73
CA ASP A 257 6.13 20.73 -16.53
C ASP A 257 7.20 19.88 -15.80
N ASP A 258 8.01 19.10 -16.54
CA ASP A 258 9.13 18.35 -15.95
C ASP A 258 10.09 19.25 -15.19
N ILE A 259 10.45 20.38 -15.79
CA ILE A 259 11.33 21.39 -15.18
C ILE A 259 10.67 22.02 -13.94
N ALA A 260 9.40 22.36 -14.03
CA ALA A 260 8.66 22.96 -12.93
C ALA A 260 8.55 22.00 -11.72
N VAL A 261 8.21 20.74 -11.96
CA VAL A 261 8.08 19.70 -10.90
C VAL A 261 9.45 19.41 -10.27
N TYR A 262 10.52 19.27 -11.08
CA TYR A 262 11.88 19.09 -10.58
C TYR A 262 12.28 20.26 -9.67
N ASN A 263 12.15 21.50 -10.15
CA ASN A 263 12.52 22.68 -9.39
C ASN A 263 11.70 22.82 -8.10
N ALA A 264 10.39 22.56 -8.14
CA ALA A 264 9.52 22.60 -6.97
C ALA A 264 9.94 21.56 -5.92
N THR A 265 10.36 20.38 -6.35
CA THR A 265 10.84 19.31 -5.46
C THR A 265 12.15 19.70 -4.78
N ILE A 266 13.13 20.15 -5.56
CA ILE A 266 14.47 20.51 -5.05
C ILE A 266 14.41 21.76 -4.15
N LYS A 267 13.57 22.74 -4.47
CA LYS A 267 13.42 24.00 -3.70
C LYS A 267 12.97 23.76 -2.25
N ARG A 268 12.29 22.65 -1.96
CA ARG A 268 11.80 22.32 -0.60
C ARG A 268 12.90 21.91 0.36
N MET A 269 14.09 21.58 -0.14
CA MET A 269 15.21 21.16 0.69
C MET A 269 15.99 22.38 1.20
N PRO A 270 16.55 22.34 2.42
CA PRO A 270 17.57 23.30 2.84
C PRO A 270 18.70 23.38 1.84
N GLU A 271 19.36 24.56 1.73
CA GLU A 271 20.34 24.80 0.67
C GLU A 271 21.48 23.77 0.64
N ALA A 272 22.09 23.48 1.79
CA ALA A 272 23.16 22.49 1.88
C ALA A 272 22.71 21.10 1.41
N GLN A 273 21.52 20.67 1.82
CA GLN A 273 20.94 19.40 1.40
C GLN A 273 20.65 19.40 -0.11
N ARG A 274 20.06 20.46 -0.63
CA ARG A 274 19.78 20.64 -2.06
C ARG A 274 21.06 20.56 -2.91
N ASN A 275 22.14 21.22 -2.48
CA ASN A 275 23.41 21.19 -3.19
C ASN A 275 23.98 19.77 -3.20
N ARG A 276 23.92 19.05 -2.08
CA ARG A 276 24.37 17.68 -1.98
C ARG A 276 23.55 16.73 -2.86
N TYR A 277 22.23 16.92 -2.93
CA TYR A 277 21.36 16.18 -3.85
C TYR A 277 21.76 16.39 -5.30
N LYS A 278 21.96 17.64 -5.72
CA LYS A 278 22.38 17.98 -7.08
C LYS A 278 23.73 17.33 -7.43
N GLU A 279 24.67 17.36 -6.51
CA GLU A 279 25.97 16.70 -6.68
C GLU A 279 25.83 15.19 -6.92
N ILE A 280 25.07 14.51 -6.07
CA ILE A 280 24.86 13.06 -6.15
C ILE A 280 24.15 12.68 -7.47
N TYR A 281 23.10 13.38 -7.84
CA TYR A 281 22.31 13.07 -9.03
C TYR A 281 22.96 13.54 -10.35
N ALA A 282 23.96 14.40 -10.30
CA ALA A 282 24.69 14.86 -11.50
C ALA A 282 25.28 13.70 -12.31
N GLU A 283 25.69 12.61 -11.64
CA GLU A 283 26.23 11.42 -12.30
C GLU A 283 25.24 10.78 -13.28
N ARG A 284 23.91 10.85 -13.01
CA ARG A 284 22.88 10.33 -13.92
C ARG A 284 22.85 11.11 -15.24
N GLY A 285 22.93 12.44 -15.15
CA GLY A 285 22.97 13.33 -16.32
C GLY A 285 24.23 13.15 -17.15
N LYS A 286 25.40 13.11 -16.52
CA LYS A 286 26.68 12.84 -17.17
C LYS A 286 26.66 11.51 -17.92
N LEU A 287 26.21 10.43 -17.28
CA LEU A 287 26.06 9.11 -17.91
C LEU A 287 25.19 9.10 -19.16
N ILE A 288 24.07 9.85 -19.13
CA ILE A 288 23.18 9.97 -20.31
C ILE A 288 23.94 10.61 -21.47
N GLN A 289 24.69 11.70 -21.21
CA GLN A 289 25.43 12.44 -22.24
C GLN A 289 26.62 11.62 -22.77
N GLU A 290 27.46 11.11 -21.89
CA GLU A 290 28.67 10.37 -22.24
C GLU A 290 28.38 9.08 -23.00
N LYS A 291 27.41 8.30 -22.51
CA LYS A 291 27.04 7.00 -23.11
C LYS A 291 25.97 7.10 -24.18
N LYS A 292 25.40 8.28 -24.41
CA LYS A 292 24.30 8.50 -25.35
C LYS A 292 23.16 7.49 -25.15
N LEU A 293 22.74 7.29 -23.89
CA LEU A 293 21.81 6.24 -23.50
C LEU A 293 20.48 6.32 -24.27
N ARG A 294 20.06 5.20 -24.89
CA ARG A 294 18.81 5.04 -25.63
C ARG A 294 18.28 3.62 -25.50
N GLY A 295 16.98 3.44 -25.77
CA GLY A 295 16.34 2.13 -25.84
C GLY A 295 16.61 1.23 -24.65
N LYS A 296 17.02 -0.02 -24.87
CA LYS A 296 17.28 -0.99 -23.81
C LYS A 296 18.35 -0.55 -22.81
N GLN A 297 19.36 0.19 -23.25
CA GLN A 297 20.39 0.71 -22.34
C GLN A 297 19.79 1.77 -21.40
N LEU A 298 18.99 2.70 -21.93
CA LEU A 298 18.33 3.70 -21.13
C LEU A 298 17.34 3.04 -20.15
N LEU A 299 16.56 2.04 -20.60
CA LEU A 299 15.67 1.27 -19.72
C LEU A 299 16.42 0.66 -18.54
N LYS A 300 17.56 0.01 -18.81
CA LYS A 300 18.40 -0.58 -17.76
C LYS A 300 18.83 0.44 -16.71
N TYR A 301 19.32 1.61 -17.12
CA TYR A 301 19.75 2.66 -16.20
C TYR A 301 18.57 3.29 -15.47
N LYS A 302 17.45 3.57 -16.15
CA LYS A 302 16.22 4.09 -15.51
C LYS A 302 15.71 3.12 -14.44
N TYR A 303 15.71 1.81 -14.71
CA TYR A 303 15.35 0.78 -13.73
C TYR A 303 16.26 0.82 -12.50
N GLN A 304 17.59 0.87 -12.68
CA GLN A 304 18.52 0.94 -11.55
C GLN A 304 18.32 2.20 -10.72
N TRP A 305 18.16 3.36 -11.35
CA TRP A 305 17.92 4.64 -10.68
C TRP A 305 16.58 4.66 -9.94
N TYR A 306 15.55 4.09 -10.54
CA TYR A 306 14.24 3.92 -9.93
C TYR A 306 14.35 3.07 -8.65
N MET A 307 14.97 1.90 -8.73
CA MET A 307 15.13 1.00 -7.58
C MET A 307 15.97 1.65 -6.47
N GLN A 308 17.02 2.37 -6.80
CA GLN A 308 17.82 3.11 -5.82
C GLN A 308 16.97 4.10 -5.02
N ASP A 309 16.18 4.91 -5.70
CA ASP A 309 15.37 5.95 -5.08
C ASP A 309 14.18 5.37 -4.30
N TYR A 310 13.49 4.40 -4.88
CA TYR A 310 12.35 3.72 -4.28
C TYR A 310 12.72 3.02 -2.98
N LEU A 311 13.78 2.21 -3.00
CA LEU A 311 14.24 1.46 -1.83
C LEU A 311 14.83 2.38 -0.74
N ALA A 312 15.46 3.48 -1.12
CA ALA A 312 15.91 4.49 -0.16
C ALA A 312 14.73 5.17 0.56
N CYS A 313 13.59 5.38 -0.13
CA CYS A 313 12.37 5.86 0.53
C CYS A 313 11.81 4.83 1.53
N ILE A 314 11.88 3.54 1.21
CA ILE A 314 11.44 2.45 2.09
C ILE A 314 12.29 2.37 3.37
N ALA A 315 13.60 2.60 3.27
CA ALA A 315 14.46 2.62 4.43
C ALA A 315 13.98 3.62 5.51
N SER A 316 13.43 4.77 5.08
CA SER A 316 12.84 5.75 5.99
C SER A 316 11.54 5.25 6.65
N VAL A 317 10.75 4.45 5.93
CA VAL A 317 9.54 3.82 6.50
C VAL A 317 9.94 2.76 7.53
N ASP A 318 10.95 1.94 7.22
CA ASP A 318 11.44 0.94 8.17
C ASP A 318 11.94 1.58 9.48
N GLU A 319 12.70 2.68 9.40
CA GLU A 319 13.10 3.45 10.60
C GLU A 319 11.89 3.96 11.38
N SER A 320 10.87 4.47 10.69
CA SER A 320 9.64 4.95 11.32
C SER A 320 8.91 3.83 12.08
N VAL A 321 8.80 2.65 11.48
CA VAL A 321 8.25 1.45 12.14
C VAL A 321 9.08 1.12 13.39
N GLY A 322 10.41 1.18 13.30
CA GLY A 322 11.32 0.95 14.43
C GLY A 322 11.06 1.91 15.59
N LYS A 323 10.92 3.21 15.32
CA LYS A 323 10.62 4.22 16.36
C LYS A 323 9.30 3.92 17.09
N ILE A 324 8.25 3.52 16.36
CA ILE A 324 6.96 3.15 16.95
C ILE A 324 7.08 1.87 17.80
N LEU A 325 7.76 0.84 17.31
CA LEU A 325 7.94 -0.41 18.05
C LEU A 325 8.77 -0.20 19.33
N ASN A 326 9.83 0.61 19.26
CA ASN A 326 10.65 0.97 20.43
C ASN A 326 9.83 1.75 21.46
N TYR A 327 8.99 2.70 21.03
CA TYR A 327 8.07 3.41 21.92
C TYR A 327 7.15 2.42 22.67
N LEU A 328 6.61 1.41 21.98
CA LEU A 328 5.77 0.40 22.63
C LEU A 328 6.54 -0.43 23.68
N ASP A 329 7.79 -0.77 23.40
CA ASP A 329 8.63 -1.53 24.34
C ASP A 329 9.00 -0.71 25.57
N GLU A 330 9.49 0.51 25.38
CA GLU A 330 9.89 1.44 26.44
C GLU A 330 8.73 1.78 27.38
N ASN A 331 7.53 1.90 26.83
CA ASN A 331 6.31 2.18 27.60
C ASN A 331 5.57 0.92 28.09
N LYS A 332 6.14 -0.29 27.90
CA LYS A 332 5.55 -1.59 28.30
C LYS A 332 4.16 -1.85 27.69
N LEU A 333 3.92 -1.32 26.48
CA LEU A 333 2.66 -1.45 25.76
C LEU A 333 2.66 -2.63 24.77
N SER A 334 3.83 -3.18 24.44
CA SER A 334 4.01 -4.18 23.38
C SER A 334 3.10 -5.40 23.52
N ASN A 335 2.93 -5.94 24.74
CA ASN A 335 2.10 -7.13 24.97
C ASN A 335 0.60 -6.87 24.84
N ASN A 336 0.16 -5.63 25.01
CA ASN A 336 -1.24 -5.24 24.89
C ASN A 336 -1.50 -4.38 23.65
N THR A 337 -0.68 -4.50 22.59
CA THR A 337 -0.86 -3.74 21.35
C THR A 337 -0.81 -4.69 20.15
N ALA A 338 -1.89 -4.70 19.36
CA ALA A 338 -1.91 -5.30 18.05
C ALA A 338 -1.34 -4.30 17.02
N VAL A 339 -0.29 -4.68 16.31
CA VAL A 339 0.33 -3.88 15.27
C VAL A 339 0.13 -4.56 13.92
N ILE A 340 -0.45 -3.82 12.97
CA ILE A 340 -0.70 -4.25 11.59
C ILE A 340 0.16 -3.39 10.69
N TYR A 341 0.92 -4.00 9.79
CA TYR A 341 1.64 -3.32 8.72
C TYR A 341 1.13 -3.78 7.37
N THR A 342 0.85 -2.84 6.48
CA THR A 342 0.42 -3.10 5.10
C THR A 342 0.80 -1.94 4.17
N SER A 343 0.52 -2.10 2.88
CA SER A 343 0.46 -1.03 1.87
C SER A 343 -0.98 -0.88 1.37
N ASP A 344 -1.30 0.25 0.76
CA ASP A 344 -2.62 0.43 0.14
C ASP A 344 -2.79 -0.42 -1.13
N GLN A 345 -1.69 -0.82 -1.81
CA GLN A 345 -1.66 -1.83 -2.89
C GLN A 345 -0.23 -2.31 -3.16
N GLY A 346 -0.06 -3.24 -4.13
CA GLY A 346 1.21 -3.62 -4.70
C GLY A 346 1.76 -2.58 -5.68
N PHE A 347 2.96 -2.82 -6.21
CA PHE A 347 3.64 -1.88 -7.10
C PHE A 347 4.61 -2.59 -8.03
N TYR A 348 4.67 -2.23 -9.32
CA TYR A 348 5.62 -2.84 -10.26
C TYR A 348 7.04 -2.38 -10.00
N LEU A 349 7.93 -3.33 -9.74
CA LEU A 349 9.36 -3.11 -9.58
C LEU A 349 10.14 -3.48 -10.86
N GLY A 350 9.58 -3.14 -12.01
CA GLY A 350 10.17 -3.40 -13.31
C GLY A 350 9.58 -4.58 -14.05
N GLU A 351 8.68 -5.36 -13.45
CA GLU A 351 7.95 -6.41 -14.15
C GLU A 351 7.23 -5.83 -15.36
N ASN A 352 7.31 -6.53 -16.49
CA ASN A 352 6.78 -6.06 -17.77
C ASN A 352 7.40 -4.75 -18.31
N GLY A 353 8.52 -4.31 -17.74
CA GLY A 353 9.11 -3.00 -18.01
C GLY A 353 8.32 -1.83 -17.40
N TRP A 354 7.49 -2.09 -16.40
CA TRP A 354 6.55 -1.13 -15.82
C TRP A 354 6.98 -0.66 -14.41
N PHE A 355 6.39 0.46 -14.04
CA PHE A 355 6.28 0.99 -12.69
C PHE A 355 4.82 1.37 -12.43
N ASP A 356 4.44 1.84 -11.23
CA ASP A 356 3.05 2.11 -10.86
C ASP A 356 2.27 0.82 -10.51
N LYS A 357 0.94 0.79 -10.62
CA LYS A 357 0.01 -0.25 -10.18
C LYS A 357 -1.20 -0.34 -11.12
N ARG A 358 -2.41 -0.66 -10.66
CA ARG A 358 -3.73 -0.53 -11.29
C ARG A 358 -4.28 -1.80 -11.93
N PHE A 359 -3.48 -2.57 -12.64
CA PHE A 359 -3.96 -3.83 -13.23
C PHE A 359 -4.33 -4.88 -12.19
N ALA A 360 -5.26 -5.76 -12.54
CA ALA A 360 -5.59 -6.94 -11.73
C ALA A 360 -4.52 -8.06 -11.83
N TYR A 361 -3.27 -7.72 -12.11
CA TYR A 361 -2.16 -8.67 -12.00
C TYR A 361 -1.67 -8.77 -10.55
N ASP A 362 -1.19 -9.96 -10.14
CA ASP A 362 -0.83 -10.19 -8.74
C ASP A 362 0.17 -9.16 -8.20
N VAL A 363 1.16 -8.73 -8.96
CA VAL A 363 2.12 -7.68 -8.58
C VAL A 363 1.43 -6.39 -8.11
N SER A 364 0.37 -5.98 -8.80
CA SER A 364 -0.39 -4.76 -8.46
C SER A 364 -1.45 -5.01 -7.37
N MET A 365 -2.07 -6.19 -7.38
CA MET A 365 -3.13 -6.52 -6.41
C MET A 365 -2.58 -6.92 -5.05
N GLN A 366 -1.41 -7.55 -5.01
CA GLN A 366 -0.85 -8.10 -3.78
C GLN A 366 -0.25 -7.00 -2.93
N THR A 367 -0.56 -7.01 -1.65
CA THR A 367 -0.06 -6.04 -0.67
C THR A 367 0.60 -6.77 0.49
N PRO A 368 1.65 -6.21 1.13
CA PRO A 368 2.18 -6.81 2.34
C PRO A 368 1.12 -6.81 3.45
N LEU A 369 1.12 -7.86 4.25
CA LEU A 369 0.32 -7.90 5.47
C LEU A 369 1.09 -8.65 6.56
N LEU A 370 1.52 -7.89 7.56
CA LEU A 370 2.18 -8.39 8.76
C LEU A 370 1.35 -8.01 9.97
N ILE A 371 1.06 -8.96 10.84
CA ILE A 371 0.23 -8.71 12.04
C ILE A 371 0.95 -9.29 13.26
N ARG A 372 1.27 -8.42 14.22
CA ARG A 372 1.92 -8.75 15.47
C ARG A 372 0.99 -8.44 16.66
N TRP A 373 0.81 -9.41 17.54
CA TRP A 373 0.15 -9.22 18.85
C TRP A 373 0.72 -10.23 19.84
N PRO A 374 1.75 -9.89 20.60
CA PRO A 374 2.44 -10.81 21.49
C PRO A 374 1.50 -11.48 22.49
N GLY A 375 1.69 -12.78 22.71
CA GLY A 375 0.85 -13.57 23.62
C GLY A 375 -0.55 -13.91 23.11
N ARG A 376 -0.98 -13.36 21.94
CA ARG A 376 -2.27 -13.62 21.31
C ARG A 376 -2.15 -14.26 19.92
N ILE A 377 -1.12 -13.88 19.18
CA ILE A 377 -0.81 -14.40 17.86
C ILE A 377 0.52 -15.15 17.96
N LYS A 378 0.58 -16.35 17.38
CA LYS A 378 1.80 -17.16 17.38
C LYS A 378 2.88 -16.47 16.54
N ALA A 379 4.01 -16.19 17.15
CA ALA A 379 5.16 -15.58 16.49
C ALA A 379 5.74 -16.47 15.38
N ASN A 380 6.46 -15.85 14.45
CA ASN A 380 7.16 -16.48 13.33
C ASN A 380 6.26 -17.43 12.52
N THR A 381 5.03 -17.00 12.24
CA THR A 381 4.03 -17.77 11.48
C THR A 381 3.90 -17.22 10.08
N VAL A 382 3.78 -18.11 9.09
CA VAL A 382 3.48 -17.76 7.69
C VAL A 382 2.10 -18.29 7.34
N SER A 383 1.24 -17.43 6.83
CA SER A 383 -0.10 -17.78 6.35
C SER A 383 -0.17 -17.69 4.83
N ASN A 384 -0.61 -18.78 4.19
CA ASN A 384 -0.93 -18.82 2.76
C ASN A 384 -2.43 -18.67 2.49
N THR A 385 -3.21 -18.33 3.51
CA THR A 385 -4.63 -18.03 3.34
C THR A 385 -4.80 -16.78 2.48
N MET A 386 -5.68 -16.86 1.49
CA MET A 386 -6.00 -15.76 0.59
C MET A 386 -6.93 -14.77 1.29
N VAL A 387 -6.43 -13.56 1.56
CA VAL A 387 -7.16 -12.49 2.25
C VAL A 387 -7.23 -11.24 1.38
N GLN A 388 -8.14 -10.32 1.68
CA GLN A 388 -8.32 -9.10 0.91
C GLN A 388 -8.48 -7.89 1.84
N ASN A 389 -8.16 -6.68 1.38
CA ASN A 389 -8.20 -5.47 2.20
C ASN A 389 -9.59 -5.12 2.78
N ILE A 390 -10.67 -5.70 2.25
CA ILE A 390 -12.01 -5.64 2.89
C ILE A 390 -12.05 -6.32 4.26
N ASP A 391 -11.12 -7.24 4.55
CA ASP A 391 -11.01 -7.98 5.80
C ASP A 391 -10.33 -7.18 6.93
N PHE A 392 -9.65 -6.08 6.59
CA PHE A 392 -8.85 -5.33 7.57
C PHE A 392 -9.73 -4.62 8.59
N ALA A 393 -10.76 -3.89 8.15
CA ALA A 393 -11.69 -3.22 9.04
C ALA A 393 -12.40 -4.18 10.01
N PRO A 394 -13.05 -5.28 9.55
CA PRO A 394 -13.67 -6.23 10.47
C PRO A 394 -12.67 -6.91 11.42
N THR A 395 -11.41 -7.11 10.99
CA THR A 395 -10.35 -7.65 11.87
C THR A 395 -9.97 -6.67 12.98
N ILE A 396 -9.80 -5.40 12.66
CA ILE A 396 -9.50 -4.35 13.63
C ILE A 396 -10.64 -4.21 14.64
N LEU A 397 -11.90 -4.21 14.18
CA LEU A 397 -13.06 -4.16 15.07
C LEU A 397 -13.15 -5.39 15.98
N ASP A 398 -12.85 -6.58 15.46
CA ASP A 398 -12.83 -7.79 16.27
C ASP A 398 -11.69 -7.79 17.30
N PHE A 399 -10.51 -7.23 16.98
CA PHE A 399 -9.45 -7.01 17.98
C PHE A 399 -9.96 -6.11 19.11
N ALA A 400 -10.70 -5.06 18.79
CA ALA A 400 -11.31 -4.15 19.74
C ALA A 400 -12.49 -4.74 20.52
N ASN A 401 -12.94 -5.96 20.20
CA ASN A 401 -14.20 -6.56 20.63
C ASN A 401 -15.42 -5.66 20.30
N ALA A 402 -15.33 -4.87 19.26
CA ALA A 402 -16.40 -4.04 18.73
C ALA A 402 -17.31 -4.86 17.79
N LYS A 403 -18.57 -4.44 17.69
CA LYS A 403 -19.51 -5.07 16.77
C LYS A 403 -19.08 -4.82 15.31
N ILE A 404 -18.95 -5.88 14.54
CA ILE A 404 -18.70 -5.80 13.09
C ILE A 404 -20.04 -5.53 12.39
N PRO A 405 -20.19 -4.43 11.64
CA PRO A 405 -21.39 -4.16 10.86
C PRO A 405 -21.64 -5.22 9.78
N SER A 406 -22.90 -5.61 9.59
CA SER A 406 -23.29 -6.53 8.51
C SER A 406 -23.11 -5.95 7.11
N SER A 407 -22.94 -4.63 6.99
CA SER A 407 -22.65 -3.95 5.73
C SER A 407 -21.20 -4.08 5.26
N MET A 408 -20.29 -4.58 6.12
CA MET A 408 -18.92 -4.87 5.71
C MET A 408 -18.88 -6.15 4.86
N HIS A 409 -18.14 -6.11 3.76
CA HIS A 409 -18.01 -7.22 2.81
C HIS A 409 -16.97 -8.26 3.26
N GLY A 410 -16.04 -7.83 4.11
CA GLY A 410 -14.94 -8.66 4.59
C GLY A 410 -15.32 -9.50 5.81
N VAL A 411 -14.38 -10.33 6.22
CA VAL A 411 -14.47 -11.18 7.42
C VAL A 411 -13.32 -10.88 8.37
N SER A 412 -13.53 -11.10 9.66
CA SER A 412 -12.44 -10.98 10.65
C SER A 412 -11.41 -12.09 10.47
N LEU A 413 -10.14 -11.71 10.47
CA LEU A 413 -8.99 -12.63 10.48
C LEU A 413 -8.61 -13.06 11.91
N LYS A 414 -9.19 -12.48 12.97
CA LYS A 414 -8.86 -12.81 14.36
C LYS A 414 -9.00 -14.31 14.70
N PRO A 415 -10.05 -15.03 14.26
CA PRO A 415 -10.14 -16.46 14.48
C PRO A 415 -8.99 -17.26 13.84
N LEU A 416 -8.57 -16.88 12.62
CA LEU A 416 -7.41 -17.47 11.94
C LEU A 416 -6.11 -17.16 12.71
N LEU A 417 -5.90 -15.90 13.07
CA LEU A 417 -4.70 -15.41 13.73
C LEU A 417 -4.51 -16.00 15.14
N THR A 418 -5.61 -16.27 15.86
CA THR A 418 -5.59 -16.86 17.20
C THR A 418 -5.68 -18.40 17.21
N GLY A 419 -5.65 -19.03 16.02
CA GLY A 419 -5.69 -20.48 15.88
C GLY A 419 -7.06 -21.12 16.12
N LYS A 420 -8.13 -20.33 16.29
CA LYS A 420 -9.51 -20.83 16.43
C LYS A 420 -10.08 -21.38 15.11
N GLN A 421 -9.56 -20.90 14.00
CA GLN A 421 -9.87 -21.40 12.65
C GLN A 421 -8.56 -21.64 11.89
N LYS A 422 -8.58 -22.60 10.95
CA LYS A 422 -7.41 -22.93 10.11
C LYS A 422 -7.44 -22.19 8.77
N THR A 423 -8.61 -21.83 8.29
CA THR A 423 -8.85 -21.18 6.98
C THR A 423 -10.05 -20.25 7.07
N ILE A 424 -10.19 -19.39 6.08
CA ILE A 424 -11.43 -18.65 5.80
C ILE A 424 -12.15 -19.31 4.61
N SER A 425 -13.47 -19.16 4.51
CA SER A 425 -14.30 -19.85 3.50
C SER A 425 -14.15 -19.28 2.08
N ARG A 426 -13.44 -18.16 1.91
CA ARG A 426 -13.29 -17.49 0.61
C ARG A 426 -12.45 -18.31 -0.35
N LYS A 427 -13.02 -18.65 -1.52
CA LYS A 427 -12.34 -19.36 -2.61
C LYS A 427 -11.84 -18.42 -3.71
N TYR A 428 -12.50 -17.30 -3.89
CA TYR A 428 -12.23 -16.33 -4.95
C TYR A 428 -12.18 -14.92 -4.37
N LEU A 429 -11.34 -14.09 -4.98
CA LEU A 429 -11.28 -12.64 -4.75
C LEU A 429 -11.97 -11.92 -5.89
N TYR A 430 -12.67 -10.86 -5.56
CA TYR A 430 -13.28 -9.93 -6.49
C TYR A 430 -12.41 -8.68 -6.63
N TYR A 431 -12.23 -8.22 -7.87
CA TYR A 431 -11.49 -7.01 -8.18
C TYR A 431 -12.27 -6.18 -9.20
N HIS A 432 -12.33 -4.85 -9.00
CA HIS A 432 -12.93 -3.93 -9.96
C HIS A 432 -12.15 -2.62 -9.98
N TYR A 433 -11.57 -2.29 -11.12
CA TYR A 433 -10.88 -1.05 -11.42
C TYR A 433 -11.73 -0.21 -12.38
N TYR A 434 -11.93 1.08 -12.07
CA TYR A 434 -12.94 1.93 -12.73
C TYR A 434 -12.33 3.11 -13.51
N GLU A 435 -11.09 3.49 -13.18
CA GLU A 435 -10.50 4.73 -13.65
C GLU A 435 -9.96 4.58 -15.07
N PHE A 436 -10.13 5.64 -15.88
CA PHE A 436 -9.43 5.79 -17.15
C PHE A 436 -9.05 7.27 -17.30
N VAL A 437 -7.84 7.61 -16.87
CA VAL A 437 -7.34 9.00 -16.85
C VAL A 437 -6.10 9.14 -17.73
N LYS A 438 -5.87 10.35 -18.25
CA LYS A 438 -4.80 10.65 -19.18
C LYS A 438 -3.42 10.20 -18.72
N ASP A 439 -3.14 10.32 -17.42
CA ASP A 439 -1.80 10.05 -16.87
C ASP A 439 -1.49 8.57 -16.67
N HIS A 440 -2.49 7.70 -16.79
CA HIS A 440 -2.32 6.27 -16.50
C HIS A 440 -3.04 5.32 -17.46
N THR A 441 -3.81 5.76 -18.36
CA THR A 441 -4.57 5.09 -19.45
C THR A 441 -4.77 3.57 -19.31
N VAL A 442 -4.88 3.07 -18.07
CA VAL A 442 -5.23 1.68 -17.79
C VAL A 442 -6.73 1.51 -17.98
N ILE A 443 -7.10 0.55 -18.82
CA ILE A 443 -8.50 0.29 -19.17
C ILE A 443 -9.26 -0.25 -17.95
N PRO A 444 -10.48 0.26 -17.64
CA PRO A 444 -11.33 -0.27 -16.60
C PRO A 444 -11.59 -1.75 -16.78
N HIS A 445 -11.54 -2.52 -15.69
CA HIS A 445 -11.64 -3.97 -15.75
C HIS A 445 -12.12 -4.61 -14.45
N LEU A 446 -12.70 -5.80 -14.61
CA LEU A 446 -13.08 -6.71 -13.56
C LEU A 446 -12.12 -7.89 -13.51
N ALA A 447 -11.99 -8.50 -12.33
CA ALA A 447 -11.32 -9.78 -12.26
C ALA A 447 -11.90 -10.68 -11.16
N VAL A 448 -11.79 -11.99 -11.38
CA VAL A 448 -11.93 -13.04 -10.39
C VAL A 448 -10.62 -13.81 -10.27
N ARG A 449 -10.08 -13.84 -9.05
CA ARG A 449 -8.83 -14.52 -8.74
C ARG A 449 -9.08 -15.69 -7.80
N GLY A 450 -8.86 -16.92 -8.27
CA GLY A 450 -8.91 -18.15 -7.47
C GLY A 450 -7.53 -18.60 -7.01
N GLU A 451 -7.44 -19.85 -6.54
CA GLU A 451 -6.20 -20.46 -6.07
C GLU A 451 -5.17 -20.64 -7.19
N GLN A 452 -5.62 -21.07 -8.37
CA GLN A 452 -4.79 -21.41 -9.51
C GLN A 452 -5.00 -20.48 -10.70
N TYR A 453 -6.23 -20.07 -10.95
CA TYR A 453 -6.56 -19.31 -12.14
C TYR A 453 -7.07 -17.92 -11.80
N LYS A 454 -6.75 -16.96 -12.68
CA LYS A 454 -7.27 -15.61 -12.68
C LYS A 454 -7.88 -15.29 -14.03
N LEU A 455 -9.11 -14.77 -14.02
CA LEU A 455 -9.78 -14.26 -15.22
C LEU A 455 -9.97 -12.76 -15.07
N ILE A 456 -9.56 -12.00 -16.09
CA ILE A 456 -9.67 -10.53 -16.14
C ILE A 456 -10.52 -10.17 -17.35
N TYR A 457 -11.41 -9.19 -17.20
CA TYR A 457 -12.25 -8.64 -18.26
C TYR A 457 -12.09 -7.12 -18.37
N PHE A 458 -11.47 -6.67 -19.43
CA PHE A 458 -11.35 -5.26 -19.80
C PHE A 458 -12.58 -4.84 -20.60
N TYR A 459 -13.63 -4.43 -19.91
CA TYR A 459 -14.97 -4.33 -20.48
C TYR A 459 -15.14 -3.22 -21.52
N THR A 460 -14.36 -2.14 -21.47
CA THR A 460 -14.39 -1.09 -22.52
C THR A 460 -13.62 -1.47 -23.78
N ALA A 461 -12.79 -2.51 -23.72
CA ALA A 461 -12.08 -3.08 -24.87
C ALA A 461 -12.68 -4.42 -25.32
N ASN A 462 -13.66 -4.96 -24.60
CA ASN A 462 -14.20 -6.31 -24.77
C ASN A 462 -13.08 -7.38 -24.84
N GLU A 463 -12.09 -7.27 -23.95
CA GLU A 463 -10.90 -8.13 -23.94
C GLU A 463 -10.89 -8.98 -22.69
N TRP A 464 -10.76 -10.31 -22.85
CA TRP A 464 -10.61 -11.25 -21.77
C TRP A 464 -9.18 -11.78 -21.69
N GLN A 465 -8.72 -12.02 -20.46
CA GLN A 465 -7.42 -12.65 -20.21
C GLN A 465 -7.58 -13.73 -19.13
N LEU A 466 -6.94 -14.90 -19.35
CA LEU A 466 -6.87 -16.00 -18.39
C LEU A 466 -5.42 -16.35 -18.10
N TYR A 467 -5.07 -16.49 -16.82
CA TYR A 467 -3.74 -16.89 -16.36
C TYR A 467 -3.79 -18.09 -15.42
N ASP A 468 -2.84 -19.04 -15.57
CA ASP A 468 -2.59 -20.12 -14.62
C ASP A 468 -1.47 -19.68 -13.65
N LEU A 469 -1.84 -19.15 -12.50
CA LEU A 469 -0.93 -18.55 -11.52
C LEU A 469 0.06 -19.57 -10.90
N LYS A 470 -0.20 -20.89 -11.01
CA LYS A 470 0.71 -21.93 -10.54
C LYS A 470 1.83 -22.22 -11.55
N LYS A 471 1.55 -22.05 -12.84
CA LYS A 471 2.49 -22.32 -13.92
C LYS A 471 3.14 -21.05 -14.47
N ASP A 472 2.48 -19.93 -14.30
CA ASP A 472 2.84 -18.63 -14.83
C ASP A 472 2.53 -17.54 -13.78
N ALA A 473 3.32 -17.52 -12.71
CA ALA A 473 3.17 -16.55 -11.62
C ALA A 473 3.40 -15.10 -12.08
N ALA A 474 4.14 -14.90 -13.17
CA ALA A 474 4.40 -13.59 -13.77
C ALA A 474 3.30 -13.14 -14.75
N GLU A 475 2.26 -13.94 -14.97
CA GLU A 475 1.09 -13.62 -15.81
C GLU A 475 1.48 -13.20 -17.24
N GLN A 476 2.42 -13.96 -17.83
CA GLN A 476 2.97 -13.66 -19.16
C GLN A 476 2.18 -14.31 -20.29
N LYS A 477 1.54 -15.46 -20.05
CA LYS A 477 0.86 -16.26 -21.07
C LYS A 477 -0.65 -16.20 -20.92
N ASN A 478 -1.31 -15.40 -21.75
CA ASN A 478 -2.79 -15.37 -21.80
C ASN A 478 -3.35 -16.68 -22.40
N LEU A 479 -4.15 -17.41 -21.63
CA LEU A 479 -4.73 -18.69 -22.00
C LEU A 479 -6.18 -18.58 -22.51
N ILE A 480 -6.70 -17.37 -22.76
CA ILE A 480 -8.12 -17.17 -23.10
C ILE A 480 -8.55 -17.93 -24.38
N HIS A 481 -7.68 -18.10 -25.32
CA HIS A 481 -7.94 -18.84 -26.57
C HIS A 481 -7.56 -20.33 -26.50
N SER A 482 -7.14 -20.83 -25.34
CA SER A 482 -6.76 -22.23 -25.19
C SER A 482 -7.98 -23.14 -25.13
N ALA A 483 -8.07 -24.08 -26.09
CA ALA A 483 -9.14 -25.07 -26.13
C ALA A 483 -9.19 -25.92 -24.83
N ALA A 484 -8.04 -26.22 -24.25
CA ALA A 484 -7.92 -27.02 -23.02
C ALA A 484 -8.47 -26.28 -21.76
N HIS A 485 -8.65 -24.96 -21.83
CA HIS A 485 -9.08 -24.15 -20.68
C HIS A 485 -10.51 -23.60 -20.79
N GLN A 486 -11.29 -23.97 -21.82
CA GLN A 486 -12.64 -23.44 -22.03
C GLN A 486 -13.59 -23.70 -20.86
N SER A 487 -13.49 -24.87 -20.23
CA SER A 487 -14.31 -25.20 -19.03
C SER A 487 -13.95 -24.31 -17.83
N VAL A 488 -12.66 -24.00 -17.64
CA VAL A 488 -12.17 -23.09 -16.59
C VAL A 488 -12.66 -21.67 -16.84
N ILE A 489 -12.58 -21.20 -18.09
CA ILE A 489 -13.08 -19.87 -18.48
C ILE A 489 -14.57 -19.75 -18.15
N LYS A 490 -15.38 -20.71 -18.59
CA LYS A 490 -16.82 -20.74 -18.30
C LYS A 490 -17.12 -20.73 -16.81
N GLN A 491 -16.41 -21.55 -16.03
CA GLN A 491 -16.55 -21.57 -14.57
C GLN A 491 -16.21 -20.20 -13.95
N LEU A 492 -15.08 -19.60 -14.31
CA LEU A 492 -14.65 -18.33 -13.74
C LEU A 492 -15.56 -17.16 -14.14
N LYS A 493 -16.15 -17.16 -15.34
CA LYS A 493 -17.19 -16.19 -15.71
C LYS A 493 -18.40 -16.30 -14.78
N ILE A 494 -18.87 -17.52 -14.49
CA ILE A 494 -19.96 -17.75 -13.55
C ILE A 494 -19.58 -17.26 -12.14
N GLU A 495 -18.37 -17.55 -11.68
CA GLU A 495 -17.92 -17.09 -10.36
C GLU A 495 -17.78 -15.55 -10.30
N LEU A 496 -17.34 -14.90 -11.37
CA LEU A 496 -17.28 -13.46 -11.46
C LEU A 496 -18.69 -12.83 -11.31
N LEU A 497 -19.70 -13.38 -12.01
CA LEU A 497 -21.09 -12.93 -11.89
C LEU A 497 -21.61 -13.13 -10.46
N LYS A 498 -21.39 -14.30 -9.86
CA LYS A 498 -21.78 -14.57 -8.46
C LYS A 498 -21.14 -13.59 -7.47
N LEU A 499 -19.87 -13.22 -7.66
CA LEU A 499 -19.20 -12.25 -6.80
C LEU A 499 -19.77 -10.85 -6.99
N ARG A 500 -20.14 -10.46 -8.22
CA ARG A 500 -20.84 -9.21 -8.47
C ARG A 500 -22.17 -9.16 -7.71
N ASP A 501 -22.97 -10.21 -7.80
CA ASP A 501 -24.26 -10.32 -7.09
C ASP A 501 -24.03 -10.33 -5.57
N GLN A 502 -23.06 -11.12 -5.08
CA GLN A 502 -22.72 -11.20 -3.66
C GLN A 502 -22.37 -9.85 -3.06
N TYR A 503 -21.63 -9.02 -3.78
CA TYR A 503 -21.20 -7.71 -3.32
C TYR A 503 -22.10 -6.56 -3.79
N ASP A 504 -23.22 -6.89 -4.48
CA ASP A 504 -24.18 -5.90 -5.00
C ASP A 504 -23.50 -4.87 -5.92
N ASP A 505 -22.63 -5.37 -6.83
CA ASP A 505 -21.95 -4.53 -7.83
C ASP A 505 -22.72 -4.55 -9.15
N HIS A 506 -23.56 -3.51 -9.34
CA HIS A 506 -24.34 -3.29 -10.55
C HIS A 506 -23.75 -2.23 -11.48
N GLU A 507 -22.48 -1.87 -11.27
CA GLU A 507 -21.79 -0.91 -12.14
C GLU A 507 -21.72 -1.44 -13.57
N PRO A 508 -21.88 -0.57 -14.57
CA PRO A 508 -21.75 -0.98 -15.97
C PRO A 508 -20.39 -1.62 -16.24
N ALA A 509 -20.38 -2.80 -16.84
CA ALA A 509 -19.18 -3.56 -17.11
C ALA A 509 -19.25 -4.36 -18.42
N GLY A 510 -19.92 -3.83 -19.44
CA GLY A 510 -20.08 -4.50 -20.73
C GLY A 510 -20.87 -5.82 -20.64
N GLU A 511 -20.77 -6.64 -21.68
CA GLU A 511 -21.41 -7.96 -21.74
C GLU A 511 -20.49 -9.01 -21.13
N LEU A 512 -20.91 -9.59 -20.00
CA LEU A 512 -20.16 -10.61 -19.26
C LEU A 512 -20.45 -12.05 -19.70
N ASN A 513 -21.36 -12.24 -20.65
CA ASN A 513 -21.81 -13.54 -21.14
C ASN A 513 -20.82 -14.24 -22.08
#